data_75f486cedbacedb605ddc1997851cdd3
#
_entry.id   75f486cedbacedb605ddc1997851cdd3
#
_cell.length_a   1.000
_cell.length_b   1.000
_cell.length_c   1.000
_cell.angle_alpha   90.00
_cell.angle_beta   90.00
_cell.angle_gamma   90.00
#
_symmetry.space_group_name_H-M   'P 1'
#
loop_
_entity.id
_entity.type
_entity.pdbx_description
1 polymer ?
#
loop_
_entity_poly.entity_id
_entity_poly.type
_entity_poly.pdbx_seq_one_letter_code
_entity_poly.pdbx_strand_id
1 'polypeptide(L)'
;MIDAMFLNRILRSPAQVAEQCRSDRDVASIARTALVTLAVAAMAFGAAVGSWRGGKQIAFAALKMPIAILGTLAIAAPAFYVLAAIFGRPWALRPVLALLLSAGARFALVLLALTPPLWLTIDFGAPCPLVKVAATIGYGLAGLAGLEVLVRGLGHGRGRGLTIGLFVAVFLLIGGQNAWVLRPCLGTPGETEITLFTRKREGGLVVQLLKAIAGERPALPAPPPPTEAP
;
A
#
# COMPACT_ATOMS: atom_id res chain seq x y z
N MET A 1 6.06 -19.66 -11.29
CA MET A 1 7.37 -19.79 -10.61
C MET A 1 7.94 -18.37 -10.50
N ILE A 2 8.26 -17.92 -9.28
CA ILE A 2 8.84 -16.59 -9.06
C ILE A 2 10.26 -16.61 -9.59
N ASP A 3 10.58 -15.70 -10.52
CA ASP A 3 11.91 -15.63 -11.12
C ASP A 3 12.88 -14.92 -10.15
N ALA A 4 13.82 -15.66 -9.57
CA ALA A 4 14.82 -15.14 -8.65
C ALA A 4 15.68 -14.03 -9.29
N MET A 5 15.87 -14.07 -10.61
CA MET A 5 16.59 -13.06 -11.35
C MET A 5 15.80 -11.74 -11.43
N PHE A 6 14.47 -11.81 -11.52
CA PHE A 6 13.60 -10.63 -11.45
C PHE A 6 13.65 -10.00 -10.05
N LEU A 7 13.56 -10.81 -8.98
CA LEU A 7 13.63 -10.32 -7.60
C LEU A 7 14.94 -9.57 -7.35
N ASN A 8 16.05 -10.13 -7.76
CA ASN A 8 17.36 -9.47 -7.61
C ASN A 8 17.44 -8.16 -8.40
N ARG A 9 16.90 -8.13 -9.63
CA ARG A 9 16.87 -6.91 -10.44
C ARG A 9 15.99 -5.82 -9.86
N ILE A 10 14.79 -6.13 -9.38
CA ILE A 10 13.87 -5.13 -8.84
C ILE A 10 14.37 -4.52 -7.53
N LEU A 11 15.12 -5.28 -6.75
CA LEU A 11 15.71 -4.79 -5.51
C LEU A 11 16.99 -3.98 -5.74
N ARG A 12 17.91 -4.50 -6.55
CA ARG A 12 19.26 -3.91 -6.74
C ARG A 12 19.34 -2.91 -7.90
N SER A 13 18.54 -3.09 -8.93
CA SER A 13 18.64 -2.30 -10.17
C SER A 13 17.27 -1.86 -10.70
N PRO A 14 16.49 -1.06 -9.92
CA PRO A 14 15.14 -0.63 -10.33
C PRO A 14 15.15 0.18 -11.64
N ALA A 15 16.27 0.85 -11.96
CA ALA A 15 16.44 1.57 -13.22
C ALA A 15 16.40 0.63 -14.45
N GLN A 16 16.98 -0.57 -14.34
CA GLN A 16 16.96 -1.55 -15.43
C GLN A 16 15.53 -2.08 -15.66
N VAL A 17 14.78 -2.37 -14.59
CA VAL A 17 13.39 -2.79 -14.71
C VAL A 17 12.54 -1.69 -15.33
N ALA A 18 12.73 -0.45 -14.92
CA ALA A 18 12.05 0.70 -15.49
C ALA A 18 12.35 0.87 -16.99
N GLU A 19 13.61 0.67 -17.39
CA GLU A 19 14.04 0.74 -18.79
C GLU A 19 13.46 -0.41 -19.62
N GLN A 20 13.43 -1.64 -19.09
CA GLN A 20 12.80 -2.78 -19.74
C GLN A 20 11.30 -2.55 -19.97
N CYS A 21 10.60 -1.99 -18.99
CA CYS A 21 9.18 -1.61 -19.15
C CYS A 21 9.03 -0.56 -20.27
N ARG A 22 9.95 0.40 -20.39
CA ARG A 22 9.89 1.44 -21.43
C ARG A 22 10.19 0.93 -22.83
N SER A 23 11.09 -0.04 -22.94
CA SER A 23 11.50 -0.62 -24.25
C SER A 23 10.48 -1.61 -24.80
N ASP A 24 9.34 -1.81 -24.13
CA ASP A 24 8.26 -2.76 -24.47
C ASP A 24 8.73 -4.22 -24.66
N ARG A 25 9.91 -4.56 -24.09
CA ARG A 25 10.46 -5.92 -24.14
C ARG A 25 9.96 -6.72 -22.97
N ASP A 26 9.35 -7.87 -23.26
CA ASP A 26 8.87 -8.83 -22.25
C ASP A 26 7.93 -8.25 -21.18
N VAL A 27 7.23 -7.14 -21.48
CA VAL A 27 6.37 -6.40 -20.56
C VAL A 27 5.33 -7.31 -19.88
N ALA A 28 4.75 -8.26 -20.63
CA ALA A 28 3.76 -9.17 -20.09
C ALA A 28 4.38 -10.14 -19.06
N SER A 29 5.61 -10.60 -19.29
CA SER A 29 6.33 -11.46 -18.35
C SER A 29 6.68 -10.69 -17.08
N ILE A 30 7.20 -9.46 -17.23
CA ILE A 30 7.52 -8.56 -16.12
C ILE A 30 6.27 -8.29 -15.28
N ALA A 31 5.15 -7.92 -15.93
CA ALA A 31 3.89 -7.61 -15.25
C ALA A 31 3.36 -8.81 -14.46
N ARG A 32 3.39 -10.01 -15.06
CA ARG A 32 2.94 -11.25 -14.40
C ARG A 32 3.81 -11.58 -13.19
N THR A 33 5.13 -11.55 -13.33
CA THR A 33 6.06 -11.84 -12.24
C THR A 33 5.95 -10.80 -11.13
N ALA A 34 5.80 -9.52 -11.48
CA ALA A 34 5.57 -8.46 -10.53
C ALA A 34 4.25 -8.63 -9.75
N LEU A 35 3.17 -9.00 -10.45
CA LEU A 35 1.86 -9.25 -9.84
C LEU A 35 1.93 -10.40 -8.82
N VAL A 36 2.53 -11.52 -9.20
CA VAL A 36 2.67 -12.69 -8.30
C VAL A 36 3.55 -12.34 -7.10
N THR A 37 4.67 -11.66 -7.33
CA THR A 37 5.57 -11.21 -6.26
C THR A 37 4.86 -10.28 -5.28
N LEU A 38 4.14 -9.29 -5.81
CA LEU A 38 3.34 -8.37 -5.00
C LEU A 38 2.31 -9.12 -4.16
N ALA A 39 1.54 -10.01 -4.79
CA ALA A 39 0.48 -10.74 -4.09
C ALA A 39 1.05 -11.59 -2.94
N VAL A 40 2.07 -12.40 -3.21
CA VAL A 40 2.66 -13.29 -2.19
C VAL A 40 3.31 -12.49 -1.06
N ALA A 41 4.11 -11.47 -1.38
CA ALA A 41 4.79 -10.67 -0.38
C ALA A 41 3.80 -9.85 0.48
N ALA A 42 2.76 -9.27 -0.14
CA ALA A 42 1.73 -8.54 0.58
C ALA A 42 0.87 -9.45 1.47
N MET A 43 0.56 -10.67 1.02
CA MET A 43 -0.15 -11.67 1.83
C MET A 43 0.66 -12.04 3.07
N ALA A 44 1.96 -12.29 2.94
CA ALA A 44 2.83 -12.63 4.06
C ALA A 44 2.89 -11.50 5.10
N PHE A 45 3.06 -10.25 4.65
CA PHE A 45 3.01 -9.09 5.54
C PHE A 45 1.64 -8.92 6.20
N GLY A 46 0.56 -9.07 5.45
CA GLY A 46 -0.81 -9.02 5.97
C GLY A 46 -1.08 -10.10 7.03
N ALA A 47 -0.59 -11.31 6.82
CA ALA A 47 -0.69 -12.39 7.81
C ALA A 47 0.03 -12.04 9.11
N ALA A 48 1.25 -11.46 9.03
CA ALA A 48 1.99 -11.01 10.20
C ALA A 48 1.27 -9.89 10.96
N VAL A 49 0.70 -8.92 10.27
CA VAL A 49 -0.11 -7.86 10.90
C VAL A 49 -1.37 -8.46 11.55
N GLY A 50 -2.02 -9.43 10.87
CA GLY A 50 -3.21 -10.11 11.37
C GLY A 50 -2.94 -11.01 12.59
N SER A 51 -1.70 -11.48 12.78
CA SER A 51 -1.32 -12.34 13.91
C SER A 51 -1.47 -11.66 15.27
N TRP A 52 -1.41 -10.32 15.30
CA TRP A 52 -1.64 -9.55 16.53
C TRP A 52 -2.98 -9.88 17.20
N ARG A 53 -4.02 -10.11 16.41
CA ARG A 53 -5.35 -10.50 16.94
C ARG A 53 -5.56 -12.02 16.93
N GLY A 54 -4.83 -12.72 16.08
CA GLY A 54 -4.93 -14.18 15.91
C GLY A 54 -6.18 -14.64 15.15
N GLY A 55 -6.38 -15.97 15.12
CA GLY A 55 -7.57 -16.60 14.54
C GLY A 55 -7.84 -16.25 13.07
N LYS A 56 -9.10 -16.05 12.72
CA LYS A 56 -9.55 -15.75 11.34
C LYS A 56 -9.01 -14.41 10.81
N GLN A 57 -8.56 -13.51 11.69
CA GLN A 57 -8.02 -12.21 11.30
C GLN A 57 -6.73 -12.34 10.49
N ILE A 58 -5.94 -13.38 10.72
CA ILE A 58 -4.72 -13.65 9.94
C ILE A 58 -5.05 -13.82 8.46
N ALA A 59 -6.04 -14.69 8.16
CA ALA A 59 -6.46 -14.94 6.78
C ALA A 59 -7.09 -13.69 6.13
N PHE A 60 -7.92 -12.96 6.87
CA PHE A 60 -8.56 -11.73 6.36
C PHE A 60 -7.54 -10.63 6.10
N ALA A 61 -6.58 -10.40 6.99
CA ALA A 61 -5.53 -9.42 6.78
C ALA A 61 -4.60 -9.82 5.62
N ALA A 62 -4.25 -11.11 5.51
CA ALA A 62 -3.47 -11.62 4.39
C ALA A 62 -4.14 -11.36 3.04
N LEU A 63 -5.46 -11.56 2.94
CA LEU A 63 -6.19 -11.33 1.69
C LEU A 63 -6.41 -9.84 1.40
N LYS A 64 -6.69 -9.04 2.42
CA LYS A 64 -6.96 -7.59 2.27
C LYS A 64 -5.75 -6.82 1.78
N MET A 65 -4.54 -7.18 2.22
CA MET A 65 -3.32 -6.46 1.87
C MET A 65 -3.04 -6.40 0.37
N PRO A 66 -2.97 -7.52 -0.38
CA PRO A 66 -2.76 -7.44 -1.82
C PRO A 66 -3.92 -6.73 -2.54
N ILE A 67 -5.17 -6.92 -2.10
CA ILE A 67 -6.33 -6.24 -2.68
C ILE A 67 -6.20 -4.71 -2.51
N ALA A 68 -5.79 -4.25 -1.33
CA ALA A 68 -5.57 -2.84 -1.05
C ALA A 68 -4.50 -2.24 -1.96
N ILE A 69 -3.36 -2.89 -2.08
CA ILE A 69 -2.25 -2.42 -2.90
C ILE A 69 -2.65 -2.42 -4.38
N LEU A 70 -3.23 -3.51 -4.88
CA LEU A 70 -3.70 -3.61 -6.26
C LEU A 70 -4.79 -2.59 -6.57
N GLY A 71 -5.74 -2.35 -5.66
CA GLY A 71 -6.75 -1.31 -5.78
C GLY A 71 -6.13 0.08 -5.89
N THR A 72 -5.14 0.39 -5.05
CA THR A 72 -4.39 1.65 -5.13
C THR A 72 -3.69 1.80 -6.49
N LEU A 73 -3.02 0.76 -6.97
CA LEU A 73 -2.33 0.78 -8.27
C LEU A 73 -3.32 0.91 -9.43
N ALA A 74 -4.46 0.23 -9.37
CA ALA A 74 -5.50 0.30 -10.38
C ALA A 74 -6.10 1.71 -10.51
N ILE A 75 -6.35 2.38 -9.38
CA ILE A 75 -6.84 3.77 -9.36
C ILE A 75 -5.75 4.75 -9.78
N ALA A 76 -4.48 4.50 -9.41
CA ALA A 76 -3.36 5.35 -9.79
C ALA A 76 -2.97 5.21 -11.26
N ALA A 77 -3.26 4.07 -11.91
CA ALA A 77 -2.83 3.79 -13.28
C ALA A 77 -3.35 4.82 -14.31
N PRO A 78 -4.64 5.18 -14.37
CA PRO A 78 -5.13 6.21 -15.30
C PRO A 78 -4.53 7.59 -14.99
N ALA A 79 -4.37 7.95 -13.72
CA ALA A 79 -3.75 9.21 -13.32
C ALA A 79 -2.29 9.29 -13.80
N PHE A 80 -1.53 8.19 -13.62
CA PHE A 80 -0.14 8.12 -14.08
C PHE A 80 -0.05 8.18 -15.61
N TYR A 81 -0.95 7.49 -16.31
CA TYR A 81 -1.02 7.52 -17.78
C TYR A 81 -1.29 8.94 -18.32
N VAL A 82 -2.28 9.62 -17.75
CA VAL A 82 -2.64 11.00 -18.15
C VAL A 82 -1.49 11.97 -17.85
N LEU A 83 -0.88 11.87 -16.67
CA LEU A 83 0.27 12.71 -16.32
C LEU A 83 1.45 12.48 -17.27
N ALA A 84 1.76 11.24 -17.61
CA ALA A 84 2.82 10.94 -18.57
C ALA A 84 2.54 11.53 -19.95
N ALA A 85 1.28 11.48 -20.42
CA ALA A 85 0.86 12.06 -21.69
C ALA A 85 0.95 13.60 -21.70
N ILE A 86 0.48 14.28 -20.63
CA ILE A 86 0.53 15.76 -20.51
C ILE A 86 1.96 16.27 -20.57
N PHE A 87 2.91 15.53 -19.99
CA PHE A 87 4.34 15.89 -20.02
C PHE A 87 5.10 15.40 -21.25
N GLY A 88 4.37 15.10 -22.35
CA GLY A 88 4.96 14.76 -23.64
C GLY A 88 5.61 13.38 -23.70
N ARG A 89 5.14 12.45 -22.90
CA ARG A 89 5.61 11.06 -22.86
C ARG A 89 4.49 10.09 -23.20
N PRO A 90 4.13 9.93 -24.47
CA PRO A 90 3.05 9.04 -24.91
C PRO A 90 3.50 7.57 -24.75
N TRP A 91 3.29 7.01 -23.58
CA TRP A 91 3.52 5.59 -23.36
C TRP A 91 2.26 4.80 -23.68
N ALA A 92 2.44 3.60 -24.21
CA ALA A 92 1.35 2.65 -24.29
C ALA A 92 0.90 2.23 -22.87
N LEU A 93 -0.35 1.85 -22.69
CA LEU A 93 -0.89 1.48 -21.39
C LEU A 93 -0.17 0.26 -20.77
N ARG A 94 0.27 -0.70 -21.60
CA ARG A 94 0.96 -1.92 -21.14
C ARG A 94 2.27 -1.64 -20.40
N PRO A 95 3.24 -0.85 -20.90
CA PRO A 95 4.42 -0.43 -20.18
C PRO A 95 4.10 0.30 -18.86
N VAL A 96 3.08 1.15 -18.86
CA VAL A 96 2.66 1.88 -17.65
C VAL A 96 2.19 0.90 -16.56
N LEU A 97 1.34 -0.06 -16.93
CA LEU A 97 0.86 -1.09 -16.00
C LEU A 97 2.01 -1.97 -15.47
N ALA A 98 2.93 -2.39 -16.33
CA ALA A 98 4.09 -3.17 -15.91
C ALA A 98 5.00 -2.40 -14.95
N LEU A 99 5.20 -1.10 -15.20
CA LEU A 99 5.98 -0.22 -14.33
C LEU A 99 5.30 -0.06 -12.96
N LEU A 100 3.98 0.17 -12.93
CA LEU A 100 3.21 0.28 -11.70
C LEU A 100 3.23 -1.02 -10.90
N LEU A 101 3.03 -2.17 -11.56
CA LEU A 101 3.11 -3.47 -10.91
C LEU A 101 4.52 -3.75 -10.37
N SER A 102 5.57 -3.36 -11.10
CA SER A 102 6.96 -3.48 -10.64
C SER A 102 7.22 -2.61 -9.41
N ALA A 103 6.69 -1.39 -9.39
CA ALA A 103 6.77 -0.52 -8.21
C ALA A 103 6.03 -1.13 -7.01
N GLY A 104 4.83 -1.68 -7.23
CA GLY A 104 4.06 -2.41 -6.22
C GLY A 104 4.77 -3.67 -5.73
N ALA A 105 5.42 -4.41 -6.62
CA ALA A 105 6.21 -5.59 -6.24
C ALA A 105 7.40 -5.20 -5.34
N ARG A 106 8.13 -4.14 -5.68
CA ARG A 106 9.22 -3.65 -4.83
C ARG A 106 8.71 -3.15 -3.47
N PHE A 107 7.61 -2.41 -3.46
CA PHE A 107 6.92 -2.01 -2.24
C PHE A 107 6.61 -3.24 -1.36
N ALA A 108 5.98 -4.26 -1.92
CA ALA A 108 5.61 -5.47 -1.19
C ALA A 108 6.82 -6.29 -0.71
N LEU A 109 7.92 -6.33 -1.47
CA LEU A 109 9.17 -6.98 -1.06
C LEU A 109 9.82 -6.28 0.14
N VAL A 110 9.78 -4.95 0.19
CA VAL A 110 10.27 -4.20 1.36
C VAL A 110 9.39 -4.48 2.57
N LEU A 111 8.06 -4.53 2.41
CA LEU A 111 7.16 -4.95 3.48
C LEU A 111 7.46 -6.38 3.95
N LEU A 112 7.72 -7.29 3.03
CA LEU A 112 8.11 -8.67 3.35
C LEU A 112 9.41 -8.71 4.17
N ALA A 113 10.41 -7.90 3.81
CA ALA A 113 11.66 -7.78 4.57
C ALA A 113 11.44 -7.21 5.98
N LEU A 114 10.43 -6.38 6.17
CA LEU A 114 10.03 -5.81 7.47
C LEU A 114 9.09 -6.73 8.26
N THR A 115 8.61 -7.82 7.66
CA THR A 115 7.71 -8.78 8.32
C THR A 115 8.33 -9.43 9.57
N PRO A 116 9.59 -9.94 9.55
CA PRO A 116 10.17 -10.56 10.72
C PRO A 116 10.28 -9.63 11.94
N PRO A 117 10.85 -8.41 11.83
CA PRO A 117 10.92 -7.50 12.98
C PRO A 117 9.52 -7.07 13.48
N LEU A 118 8.55 -6.88 12.60
CA LEU A 118 7.19 -6.58 13.00
C LEU A 118 6.54 -7.75 13.74
N TRP A 119 6.71 -8.96 13.23
CA TRP A 119 6.18 -10.17 13.88
C TRP A 119 6.80 -10.39 15.26
N LEU A 120 8.12 -10.22 15.41
CA LEU A 120 8.80 -10.28 16.70
C LEU A 120 8.25 -9.24 17.68
N THR A 121 8.00 -8.01 17.21
CA THR A 121 7.40 -6.96 18.04
C THR A 121 6.02 -7.40 18.56
N ILE A 122 5.23 -8.06 17.73
CA ILE A 122 3.92 -8.60 18.11
C ILE A 122 4.06 -9.76 19.10
N ASP A 123 4.98 -10.68 18.87
CA ASP A 123 5.22 -11.86 19.69
C ASP A 123 5.71 -11.50 21.11
N PHE A 124 6.48 -10.43 21.25
CA PHE A 124 6.86 -9.85 22.54
C PHE A 124 5.74 -9.11 23.27
N GLY A 125 4.49 -9.18 22.77
CA GLY A 125 3.32 -8.60 23.44
C GLY A 125 3.22 -7.08 23.33
N ALA A 126 3.75 -6.49 22.27
CA ALA A 126 3.70 -5.04 22.08
C ALA A 126 2.24 -4.52 22.07
N PRO A 127 1.97 -3.36 22.69
CA PRO A 127 0.64 -2.77 22.70
C PRO A 127 0.21 -2.33 21.29
N CYS A 128 -1.09 -2.38 21.01
CA CYS A 128 -1.67 -2.03 19.71
C CYS A 128 -1.16 -0.71 19.09
N PRO A 129 -0.98 0.40 19.86
CA PRO A 129 -0.46 1.63 19.30
C PRO A 129 0.96 1.48 18.73
N LEU A 130 1.83 0.72 19.39
CA LEU A 130 3.21 0.50 18.94
C LEU A 130 3.25 -0.31 17.63
N VAL A 131 2.44 -1.38 17.54
CA VAL A 131 2.32 -2.19 16.32
C VAL A 131 1.80 -1.33 15.15
N LYS A 132 0.81 -0.45 15.40
CA LYS A 132 0.31 0.49 14.39
C LYS A 132 1.38 1.45 13.90
N VAL A 133 2.16 2.03 14.80
CA VAL A 133 3.27 2.94 14.46
C VAL A 133 4.33 2.21 13.66
N ALA A 134 4.77 1.03 14.10
CA ALA A 134 5.76 0.22 13.41
C ALA A 134 5.30 -0.17 11.99
N ALA A 135 4.06 -0.62 11.85
CA ALA A 135 3.48 -0.92 10.56
C ALA A 135 3.40 0.34 9.66
N THR A 136 3.02 1.49 10.20
CA THR A 136 2.95 2.75 9.43
C THR A 136 4.32 3.20 8.94
N ILE A 137 5.35 3.10 9.77
CA ILE A 137 6.74 3.40 9.38
C ILE A 137 7.18 2.43 8.28
N GLY A 138 6.90 1.14 8.44
CA GLY A 138 7.17 0.12 7.42
C GLY A 138 6.52 0.44 6.08
N TYR A 139 5.26 0.87 6.10
CA TYR A 139 4.55 1.32 4.90
C TYR A 139 5.20 2.55 4.26
N GLY A 140 5.63 3.51 5.04
CA GLY A 140 6.35 4.70 4.55
C GLY A 140 7.65 4.33 3.83
N LEU A 141 8.48 3.50 4.46
CA LEU A 141 9.74 3.02 3.87
C LEU A 141 9.51 2.21 2.58
N ALA A 142 8.53 1.31 2.60
CA ALA A 142 8.14 0.54 1.42
C ALA A 142 7.62 1.45 0.31
N GLY A 143 6.85 2.50 0.67
CA GLY A 143 6.34 3.50 -0.26
C GLY A 143 7.46 4.24 -0.98
N LEU A 144 8.49 4.66 -0.27
CA LEU A 144 9.68 5.29 -0.86
C LEU A 144 10.40 4.36 -1.83
N ALA A 145 10.53 3.08 -1.47
CA ALA A 145 11.17 2.10 -2.35
C ALA A 145 10.37 1.85 -3.64
N GLY A 146 9.03 1.75 -3.55
CA GLY A 146 8.17 1.63 -4.72
C GLY A 146 8.21 2.87 -5.60
N LEU A 147 8.17 4.06 -4.97
CA LEU A 147 8.23 5.34 -5.67
C LEU A 147 9.53 5.51 -6.47
N GLU A 148 10.65 5.01 -5.98
CA GLU A 148 11.92 5.04 -6.71
C GLU A 148 11.83 4.38 -8.09
N VAL A 149 11.11 3.25 -8.24
CA VAL A 149 10.89 2.59 -9.54
C VAL A 149 10.14 3.51 -10.48
N LEU A 150 9.08 4.16 -9.99
CA LEU A 150 8.24 5.07 -10.78
C LEU A 150 8.99 6.33 -11.22
N VAL A 151 9.75 6.93 -10.30
CA VAL A 151 10.57 8.11 -10.59
C VAL A 151 11.66 7.79 -11.63
N ARG A 152 12.29 6.63 -11.54
CA ARG A 152 13.26 6.17 -12.54
C ARG A 152 12.58 5.83 -13.87
N GLY A 153 11.37 5.27 -13.82
CA GLY A 153 10.54 5.02 -15.00
C GLY A 153 10.21 6.29 -15.78
N LEU A 154 9.95 7.41 -15.11
CA LEU A 154 9.69 8.69 -15.77
C LEU A 154 10.88 9.22 -16.60
N GLY A 155 12.10 8.70 -16.39
CA GLY A 155 13.27 9.10 -17.16
C GLY A 155 13.68 10.59 -16.96
N HIS A 156 14.53 11.11 -17.85
CA HIS A 156 14.98 12.50 -17.84
C HIS A 156 14.19 13.34 -18.85
N GLY A 157 13.86 14.60 -18.52
CA GLY A 157 13.15 15.50 -19.42
C GLY A 157 12.73 16.81 -18.76
N ARG A 158 12.31 17.80 -19.56
CA ARG A 158 11.74 19.08 -19.08
C ARG A 158 10.53 18.81 -18.18
N GLY A 159 10.40 19.55 -17.08
CA GLY A 159 9.28 19.40 -16.14
C GLY A 159 9.31 18.17 -15.23
N ARG A 160 10.39 17.38 -15.24
CA ARG A 160 10.52 16.15 -14.44
C ARG A 160 10.17 16.36 -12.97
N GLY A 161 10.66 17.42 -12.34
CA GLY A 161 10.40 17.71 -10.93
C GLY A 161 8.91 17.91 -10.65
N LEU A 162 8.24 18.69 -11.49
CA LEU A 162 6.80 18.94 -11.38
C LEU A 162 5.99 17.64 -11.59
N THR A 163 6.35 16.85 -12.62
CA THR A 163 5.70 15.55 -12.88
C THR A 163 5.84 14.61 -11.71
N ILE A 164 7.05 14.51 -11.15
CA ILE A 164 7.32 13.67 -9.96
C ILE A 164 6.50 14.18 -8.77
N GLY A 165 6.55 15.48 -8.49
CA GLY A 165 5.83 16.08 -7.36
C GLY A 165 4.32 15.85 -7.45
N LEU A 166 3.73 16.07 -8.63
CA LEU A 166 2.30 15.85 -8.86
C LEU A 166 1.94 14.37 -8.76
N PHE A 167 2.78 13.48 -9.31
CA PHE A 167 2.55 12.05 -9.21
C PHE A 167 2.64 11.56 -7.75
N VAL A 168 3.63 11.99 -7.00
CA VAL A 168 3.76 11.69 -5.56
C VAL A 168 2.53 12.16 -4.80
N ALA A 169 2.06 13.38 -5.05
CA ALA A 169 0.88 13.93 -4.40
C ALA A 169 -0.37 13.09 -4.70
N VAL A 170 -0.60 12.74 -5.97
CA VAL A 170 -1.73 11.87 -6.38
C VAL A 170 -1.61 10.48 -5.75
N PHE A 171 -0.42 9.89 -5.76
CA PHE A 171 -0.20 8.57 -5.18
C PHE A 171 -0.40 8.54 -3.66
N LEU A 172 0.07 9.57 -2.95
CA LEU A 172 -0.16 9.71 -1.51
C LEU A 172 -1.63 9.93 -1.19
N LEU A 173 -2.34 10.71 -2.00
CA LEU A 173 -3.78 10.94 -1.81
C LEU A 173 -4.57 9.64 -1.98
N ILE A 174 -4.32 8.89 -3.07
CA ILE A 174 -5.00 7.61 -3.35
C ILE A 174 -4.62 6.57 -2.31
N GLY A 175 -3.32 6.44 -2.00
CA GLY A 175 -2.82 5.49 -1.00
C GLY A 175 -3.34 5.79 0.40
N GLY A 176 -3.35 7.06 0.79
CA GLY A 176 -3.90 7.52 2.06
C GLY A 176 -5.40 7.25 2.17
N GLN A 177 -6.17 7.52 1.11
CA GLN A 177 -7.60 7.24 1.08
C GLN A 177 -7.89 5.73 1.14
N ASN A 178 -7.13 4.91 0.43
CA ASN A 178 -7.25 3.45 0.50
C ASN A 178 -6.85 2.91 1.88
N ALA A 179 -5.78 3.40 2.46
CA ALA A 179 -5.37 3.04 3.82
C ALA A 179 -6.46 3.39 4.85
N TRP A 180 -7.14 4.53 4.64
CA TRP A 180 -8.28 4.93 5.48
C TRP A 180 -9.47 3.98 5.36
N VAL A 181 -9.87 3.62 4.15
CA VAL A 181 -10.98 2.69 3.88
C VAL A 181 -10.68 1.29 4.43
N LEU A 182 -9.41 0.90 4.45
CA LEU A 182 -8.94 -0.42 4.88
C LEU A 182 -8.46 -0.46 6.34
N ARG A 183 -8.64 0.63 7.10
CA ARG A 183 -8.29 0.74 8.54
C ARG A 183 -8.59 -0.50 9.40
N PRO A 184 -9.64 -1.28 9.17
CA PRO A 184 -9.93 -2.43 10.02
C PRO A 184 -9.04 -3.64 9.79
N CYS A 185 -7.90 -3.53 9.07
CA CYS A 185 -6.99 -4.68 8.94
C CYS A 185 -6.43 -5.15 10.28
N LEU A 186 -6.29 -4.24 11.26
CA LEU A 186 -5.87 -4.56 12.63
C LEU A 186 -7.05 -4.87 13.57
N GLY A 187 -8.31 -4.63 13.14
CA GLY A 187 -9.49 -4.72 13.99
C GLY A 187 -9.57 -3.61 15.05
N THR A 188 -10.74 -3.43 15.62
CA THR A 188 -10.97 -2.53 16.78
C THR A 188 -10.84 -3.36 18.06
N PRO A 189 -10.02 -2.96 19.05
CA PRO A 189 -10.01 -3.64 20.34
C PRO A 189 -11.43 -3.61 20.94
N GLY A 190 -12.00 -4.78 21.25
CA GLY A 190 -13.33 -4.88 21.86
C GLY A 190 -14.48 -5.29 20.94
N GLU A 191 -14.33 -5.32 19.62
CA GLU A 191 -15.35 -5.89 18.73
C GLU A 191 -15.17 -7.41 18.61
N THR A 192 -16.22 -8.16 18.96
CA THR A 192 -16.26 -9.63 18.91
C THR A 192 -16.48 -10.17 17.49
N GLU A 193 -17.13 -9.41 16.62
CA GLU A 193 -17.39 -9.80 15.24
C GLU A 193 -16.27 -9.36 14.30
N ILE A 194 -15.66 -10.35 13.64
CA ILE A 194 -14.65 -10.13 12.59
C ILE A 194 -15.37 -10.06 11.25
N THR A 195 -15.58 -8.85 10.73
CA THR A 195 -16.17 -8.63 9.39
C THR A 195 -15.10 -8.23 8.38
N LEU A 196 -15.21 -8.74 7.14
CA LEU A 196 -14.29 -8.41 6.03
C LEU A 196 -14.33 -6.90 5.70
N PHE A 197 -15.50 -6.28 5.79
CA PHE A 197 -15.69 -4.84 5.54
C PHE A 197 -16.55 -4.25 6.64
N THR A 198 -16.04 -3.23 7.31
CA THR A 198 -16.80 -2.53 8.34
C THR A 198 -17.86 -1.65 7.69
N ARG A 199 -19.13 -1.85 8.07
CA ARG A 199 -20.28 -1.13 7.49
C ARG A 199 -20.43 0.31 8.02
N LYS A 200 -19.63 0.71 9.01
CA LYS A 200 -19.67 2.08 9.56
C LYS A 200 -19.03 3.05 8.55
N ARG A 201 -19.86 3.89 7.96
CA ARG A 201 -19.46 5.03 7.14
C ARG A 201 -18.86 6.13 8.03
N GLU A 202 -17.62 5.96 8.42
CA GLU A 202 -16.84 7.09 8.90
C GLU A 202 -16.38 7.89 7.68
N GLY A 203 -16.55 9.20 7.68
CA GLY A 203 -16.19 10.06 6.55
C GLY A 203 -14.76 9.82 6.07
N GLY A 204 -14.50 10.10 4.77
CA GLY A 204 -13.18 9.84 4.18
C GLY A 204 -12.04 10.59 4.86
N LEU A 205 -10.78 10.15 4.62
CA LEU A 205 -9.56 10.74 5.18
C LEU A 205 -9.54 12.27 5.06
N VAL A 206 -9.92 12.80 3.91
CA VAL A 206 -9.94 14.24 3.62
C VAL A 206 -10.91 14.98 4.55
N VAL A 207 -12.10 14.41 4.79
CA VAL A 207 -13.11 15.00 5.67
C VAL A 207 -12.64 15.03 7.11
N GLN A 208 -11.95 13.97 7.57
CA GLN A 208 -11.41 13.90 8.92
C GLN A 208 -10.19 14.83 9.10
N LEU A 209 -9.36 14.96 8.09
CA LEU A 209 -8.25 15.92 8.11
C LEU A 209 -8.76 17.36 8.16
N LEU A 210 -9.79 17.70 7.36
CA LEU A 210 -10.42 19.01 7.38
C LEU A 210 -11.05 19.31 8.74
N LYS A 211 -11.73 18.34 9.36
CA LYS A 211 -12.26 18.46 10.72
C LYS A 211 -11.18 18.67 11.76
N ALA A 212 -10.07 17.92 11.66
CA ALA A 212 -8.94 18.08 12.55
C ALA A 212 -8.28 19.48 12.42
N ILE A 213 -8.15 19.98 11.19
CA ILE A 213 -7.62 21.33 10.92
C ILE A 213 -8.61 22.42 11.40
N ALA A 214 -9.93 22.17 11.26
CA ALA A 214 -10.97 23.07 11.76
C ALA A 214 -11.13 23.06 13.29
N GLY A 215 -10.35 22.25 14.01
CA GLY A 215 -10.38 22.15 15.47
C GLY A 215 -11.58 21.40 16.04
N GLU A 216 -12.37 20.72 15.19
CA GLU A 216 -13.45 19.86 15.65
C GLU A 216 -12.85 18.61 16.33
N ARG A 217 -12.99 18.52 17.67
CA ARG A 217 -12.58 17.33 18.42
C ARG A 217 -13.45 16.14 17.98
N PRO A 218 -12.84 14.95 17.77
CA PRO A 218 -13.62 13.73 17.54
C PRO A 218 -14.61 13.56 18.68
N ALA A 219 -15.89 13.34 18.36
CA ALA A 219 -16.87 13.01 19.37
C ALA A 219 -16.39 11.78 20.15
N LEU A 220 -16.22 11.93 21.46
CA LEU A 220 -15.93 10.81 22.34
C LEU A 220 -17.04 9.76 22.17
N PRO A 221 -16.71 8.46 22.10
CA PRO A 221 -17.74 7.43 22.09
C PRO A 221 -18.63 7.61 23.32
N ALA A 222 -19.95 7.53 23.09
CA ALA A 222 -20.93 7.62 24.18
C ALA A 222 -20.56 6.62 25.29
N PRO A 223 -20.67 7.00 26.56
CA PRO A 223 -20.44 6.07 27.66
C PRO A 223 -21.37 4.87 27.51
N PRO A 224 -20.92 3.65 27.87
CA PRO A 224 -21.78 2.47 27.81
C PRO A 224 -23.03 2.72 28.67
N PRO A 225 -24.21 2.21 28.25
CA PRO A 225 -25.41 2.33 29.04
C PRO A 225 -25.17 1.76 30.44
N PRO A 226 -25.75 2.36 31.47
CA PRO A 226 -25.60 1.85 32.83
C PRO A 226 -26.04 0.39 32.85
N THR A 227 -25.17 -0.48 33.35
CA THR A 227 -25.44 -1.89 33.57
C THR A 227 -26.56 -1.91 34.60
N GLU A 228 -27.75 -2.31 34.19
CA GLU A 228 -28.82 -2.63 35.16
C GLU A 228 -28.28 -3.75 36.07
N ALA A 229 -28.01 -3.39 37.29
CA ALA A 229 -27.65 -4.35 38.32
C ALA A 229 -28.85 -5.26 38.61
N PRO A 230 -28.61 -6.57 38.82
CA PRO A 230 -29.68 -7.53 39.14
C PRO A 230 -30.35 -7.27 40.47
#